data_463cd31dcc313751fdce5b34b4d489a4
#
_entry.id   463cd31dcc313751fdce5b34b4d489a4
#
_cell.length_a   1.000
_cell.length_b   1.000
_cell.length_c   1.000
_cell.angle_alpha   90.00
_cell.angle_beta   90.00
_cell.angle_gamma   90.00
#
_symmetry.space_group_name_H-M   'P 1'
#
loop_
_entity.id
_entity.type
_entity.pdbx_description
1 polymer ?
#
loop_
_entity_poly.entity_id
_entity_poly.type
_entity_poly.pdbx_seq_one_letter_code
_entity_poly.pdbx_strand_id
1 'polypeptide(L)'
;EALETSEILEIKDCQLILKNNIINLNNIDHIIISPGISKNNSIVKKLIELDCSITTDIEILQTITKINCICITGTNGKTSTVNLISDILNSNHIKTLACGNNGVSVFKSLEDNYDFIVLEISSYQLEYIKKLKSHISVILNLSTDHLERHETLKKYFNTKLKIFDNAKHKIINNNLECSKKGITFDVKNNSIYVNNRSIENLEFKNYNFISYKDEKYKINGRHEAYNLSACIAVISILGLSIDEIMLGFSKRSHLSHRLERFCTYDGVTYINDSKSTNSDSTFNALESVEGNIVLIMGGDNKKISYNALKNTINNKVKLLILIGENREYVNNQLSVNIDTILLETLKDATDYIFANLKSNCTVLFSPGSSSFSLYKNFEHRGNHFKTLVSNYVRGKT
;
A
#
# COMPACT_ATOMS: atom_id res chain seq x y z
N GLU A 1 -6.49 -16.62 12.64
CA GLU A 1 -7.43 -15.78 13.39
C GLU A 1 -8.76 -16.50 13.39
N ALA A 2 -9.31 -16.80 14.57
CA ALA A 2 -10.60 -17.43 14.69
C ALA A 2 -11.66 -16.39 14.37
N LEU A 3 -12.42 -16.59 13.31
CA LEU A 3 -13.72 -15.96 13.16
C LEU A 3 -14.52 -16.29 14.44
N GLU A 4 -15.12 -15.28 15.06
CA GLU A 4 -16.09 -15.55 16.11
C GLU A 4 -17.22 -16.38 15.49
N THR A 5 -17.68 -17.38 16.20
CA THR A 5 -18.67 -18.37 15.73
C THR A 5 -19.98 -17.75 15.24
N SER A 6 -20.26 -16.48 15.57
CA SER A 6 -21.42 -15.71 15.13
C SER A 6 -21.34 -15.18 13.67
N GLU A 7 -20.16 -15.20 13.03
CA GLU A 7 -19.97 -14.73 11.64
C GLU A 7 -19.87 -15.87 10.63
N ILE A 8 -20.09 -17.11 11.06
CA ILE A 8 -19.99 -18.28 10.19
C ILE A 8 -21.31 -18.38 9.42
N LEU A 9 -21.29 -17.96 8.15
CA LEU A 9 -22.37 -18.22 7.21
C LEU A 9 -22.54 -19.74 7.05
N GLU A 10 -23.75 -20.25 7.24
CA GLU A 10 -24.12 -21.61 6.85
C GLU A 10 -24.07 -21.68 5.32
N ILE A 11 -22.91 -22.14 4.80
CA ILE A 11 -22.78 -22.42 3.37
C ILE A 11 -23.31 -23.83 3.15
N LYS A 12 -24.39 -23.99 2.38
CA LYS A 12 -24.93 -25.29 2.00
C LYS A 12 -23.82 -26.15 1.36
N ASP A 13 -23.78 -27.41 1.72
CA ASP A 13 -22.85 -28.42 1.19
C ASP A 13 -21.37 -28.17 1.52
N CYS A 14 -21.07 -27.41 2.56
CA CYS A 14 -19.72 -27.17 3.04
C CYS A 14 -19.51 -27.72 4.46
N GLN A 15 -18.36 -28.38 4.66
CA GLN A 15 -17.91 -28.79 5.98
C GLN A 15 -16.95 -27.76 6.55
N LEU A 16 -17.32 -27.13 7.67
CA LEU A 16 -16.45 -26.25 8.42
C LEU A 16 -15.58 -27.07 9.37
N ILE A 17 -14.26 -26.98 9.21
CA ILE A 17 -13.29 -27.62 10.08
C ILE A 17 -12.57 -26.54 10.90
N LEU A 18 -12.89 -26.45 12.19
CA LEU A 18 -12.26 -25.54 13.13
C LEU A 18 -11.06 -26.22 13.84
N LYS A 19 -10.19 -25.40 14.41
CA LYS A 19 -8.95 -25.74 15.13
C LYS A 19 -8.95 -27.17 15.73
N ASN A 20 -7.89 -27.95 15.44
CA ASN A 20 -7.56 -29.27 15.99
C ASN A 20 -8.29 -30.50 15.39
N ASN A 21 -9.10 -30.37 14.38
CA ASN A 21 -9.63 -31.54 13.69
C ASN A 21 -8.62 -32.04 12.65
N ILE A 22 -8.41 -33.35 12.65
CA ILE A 22 -7.55 -34.00 11.65
C ILE A 22 -8.26 -33.93 10.31
N ILE A 23 -7.69 -33.16 9.38
CA ILE A 23 -8.19 -33.09 8.01
C ILE A 23 -7.72 -34.35 7.27
N ASN A 24 -8.68 -35.13 6.77
CA ASN A 24 -8.33 -36.23 5.85
C ASN A 24 -8.03 -35.60 4.47
N LEU A 25 -6.76 -35.57 4.12
CA LEU A 25 -6.28 -34.93 2.89
C LEU A 25 -6.33 -35.86 1.67
N ASN A 26 -6.72 -37.13 1.83
CA ASN A 26 -6.61 -38.11 0.77
C ASN A 26 -7.62 -37.96 -0.39
N ASN A 27 -8.64 -37.10 -0.23
CA ASN A 27 -9.70 -36.91 -1.23
C ASN A 27 -9.84 -35.43 -1.62
N ILE A 28 -8.73 -34.66 -1.59
CA ILE A 28 -8.74 -33.24 -1.95
C ILE A 28 -8.06 -33.08 -3.31
N ASP A 29 -8.81 -32.67 -4.32
CA ASP A 29 -8.31 -32.40 -5.67
C ASP A 29 -7.74 -30.98 -5.80
N HIS A 30 -8.40 -30.00 -5.21
CA HIS A 30 -8.06 -28.59 -5.34
C HIS A 30 -8.07 -27.87 -4.00
N ILE A 31 -7.12 -26.98 -3.80
CA ILE A 31 -6.97 -26.19 -2.59
C ILE A 31 -6.93 -24.71 -2.97
N ILE A 32 -7.81 -23.95 -2.37
CA ILE A 32 -7.76 -22.47 -2.41
C ILE A 32 -7.14 -22.00 -1.11
N ILE A 33 -6.05 -21.26 -1.20
CA ILE A 33 -5.31 -20.83 -0.03
C ILE A 33 -5.42 -19.32 0.20
N SER A 34 -5.65 -18.91 1.45
CA SER A 34 -5.46 -17.52 1.86
C SER A 34 -3.97 -17.16 1.81
N PRO A 35 -3.59 -16.05 1.18
CA PRO A 35 -2.18 -15.65 1.04
C PRO A 35 -1.46 -15.45 2.38
N GLY A 36 -2.19 -15.16 3.45
CA GLY A 36 -1.64 -15.02 4.81
C GLY A 36 -1.01 -16.30 5.34
N ILE A 37 -1.46 -17.47 4.88
CA ILE A 37 -0.91 -18.77 5.31
C ILE A 37 0.46 -18.99 4.65
N SER A 38 1.48 -19.31 5.45
CA SER A 38 2.84 -19.52 4.96
C SER A 38 3.01 -20.88 4.29
N LYS A 39 3.85 -20.98 3.27
CA LYS A 39 4.34 -22.28 2.73
C LYS A 39 5.06 -23.11 3.79
N ASN A 40 5.56 -22.48 4.84
CA ASN A 40 6.18 -23.14 5.98
C ASN A 40 5.17 -23.75 6.97
N ASN A 41 3.87 -23.46 6.81
CA ASN A 41 2.81 -24.10 7.59
C ASN A 41 2.83 -25.62 7.36
N SER A 42 2.69 -26.42 8.43
CA SER A 42 2.79 -27.87 8.38
C SER A 42 1.75 -28.52 7.46
N ILE A 43 0.52 -27.98 7.45
CA ILE A 43 -0.55 -28.44 6.57
C ILE A 43 -0.18 -28.17 5.11
N VAL A 44 0.30 -26.96 4.81
CA VAL A 44 0.68 -26.57 3.43
C VAL A 44 1.83 -27.43 2.93
N LYS A 45 2.84 -27.71 3.76
CA LYS A 45 3.94 -28.61 3.40
C LYS A 45 3.43 -29.99 3.03
N LYS A 46 2.56 -30.56 3.85
CA LYS A 46 1.94 -31.85 3.59
C LYS A 46 1.11 -31.89 2.31
N LEU A 47 0.37 -30.79 2.02
CA LEU A 47 -0.40 -30.67 0.78
C LEU A 47 0.50 -30.59 -0.46
N ILE A 48 1.65 -29.91 -0.35
CA ILE A 48 2.66 -29.85 -1.42
C ILE A 48 3.29 -31.23 -1.64
N GLU A 49 3.60 -31.97 -0.57
CA GLU A 49 4.14 -33.34 -0.64
C GLU A 49 3.16 -34.33 -1.29
N LEU A 50 1.86 -34.10 -1.13
CA LEU A 50 0.78 -34.88 -1.77
C LEU A 50 0.47 -34.43 -3.20
N ASP A 51 1.25 -33.50 -3.76
CA ASP A 51 1.06 -32.90 -5.10
C ASP A 51 -0.36 -32.32 -5.33
N CYS A 52 -1.00 -31.86 -4.25
CA CYS A 52 -2.31 -31.22 -4.37
C CYS A 52 -2.23 -29.92 -5.15
N SER A 53 -3.23 -29.67 -5.99
CA SER A 53 -3.32 -28.43 -6.76
C SER A 53 -3.67 -27.25 -5.85
N ILE A 54 -2.67 -26.43 -5.51
CA ILE A 54 -2.87 -25.19 -4.74
C ILE A 54 -3.06 -24.02 -5.71
N THR A 55 -4.12 -23.26 -5.53
CA THR A 55 -4.48 -22.08 -6.33
C THR A 55 -4.89 -20.91 -5.47
N THR A 56 -5.05 -19.74 -6.08
CA THR A 56 -5.50 -18.51 -5.46
C THR A 56 -6.82 -18.04 -6.08
N ASP A 57 -7.49 -17.12 -5.39
CA ASP A 57 -8.69 -16.44 -5.89
C ASP A 57 -8.45 -15.75 -7.24
N ILE A 58 -7.27 -15.15 -7.44
CA ILE A 58 -6.88 -14.48 -8.69
C ILE A 58 -6.78 -15.49 -9.84
N GLU A 59 -6.16 -16.65 -9.62
CA GLU A 59 -6.06 -17.68 -10.66
C GLU A 59 -7.41 -18.26 -11.01
N ILE A 60 -8.29 -18.48 -10.01
CA ILE A 60 -9.65 -18.93 -10.25
C ILE A 60 -10.41 -17.91 -11.12
N LEU A 61 -10.36 -16.62 -10.74
CA LEU A 61 -10.99 -15.58 -11.53
C LEU A 61 -10.55 -15.64 -12.99
N GLN A 62 -9.26 -15.81 -13.25
CA GLN A 62 -8.71 -15.87 -14.61
C GLN A 62 -9.10 -17.14 -15.41
N THR A 63 -9.63 -18.17 -14.75
CA THR A 63 -10.20 -19.34 -15.42
C THR A 63 -11.64 -19.12 -15.86
N ILE A 64 -12.40 -18.29 -15.14
CA ILE A 64 -13.83 -18.08 -15.35
C ILE A 64 -14.15 -16.79 -16.12
N THR A 65 -13.20 -15.89 -16.29
CA THR A 65 -13.37 -14.63 -17.03
C THR A 65 -12.19 -14.33 -17.94
N LYS A 66 -12.47 -13.56 -19.02
CA LYS A 66 -11.45 -13.04 -19.94
C LYS A 66 -11.20 -11.54 -19.77
N ILE A 67 -11.65 -10.95 -18.66
CA ILE A 67 -11.45 -9.52 -18.39
C ILE A 67 -9.96 -9.18 -18.39
N ASN A 68 -9.60 -8.08 -19.03
CA ASN A 68 -8.21 -7.63 -19.06
C ASN A 68 -7.76 -7.18 -17.66
N CYS A 69 -6.64 -7.72 -17.20
CA CYS A 69 -6.08 -7.43 -15.88
C CYS A 69 -4.91 -6.45 -15.99
N ILE A 70 -4.93 -5.40 -15.19
CA ILE A 70 -3.79 -4.51 -14.89
C ILE A 70 -3.30 -4.88 -13.49
N CYS A 71 -2.14 -5.50 -13.39
CA CYS A 71 -1.61 -6.06 -12.15
C CYS A 71 -0.54 -5.16 -11.53
N ILE A 72 -0.72 -4.75 -10.29
CA ILE A 72 0.16 -3.81 -9.59
C ILE A 72 0.75 -4.47 -8.34
N THR A 73 2.08 -4.46 -8.23
CA THR A 73 2.81 -4.82 -7.01
C THR A 73 3.87 -3.79 -6.64
N GLY A 74 4.43 -3.90 -5.47
CA GLY A 74 5.45 -3.03 -4.90
C GLY A 74 5.49 -3.17 -3.39
N THR A 75 6.45 -2.56 -2.72
CA THR A 75 6.44 -2.46 -1.27
C THR A 75 5.40 -1.44 -0.85
N ASN A 76 5.48 -0.22 -1.37
CA ASN A 76 4.60 0.91 -1.04
C ASN A 76 3.84 1.41 -2.28
N GLY A 77 2.74 2.15 -2.06
CA GLY A 77 1.99 2.83 -3.11
C GLY A 77 0.97 1.98 -3.88
N LYS A 78 0.92 0.65 -3.66
CA LYS A 78 0.01 -0.27 -4.40
C LYS A 78 -1.44 0.19 -4.43
N THR A 79 -2.08 0.32 -3.28
CA THR A 79 -3.49 0.69 -3.17
C THR A 79 -3.76 2.07 -3.78
N SER A 80 -2.86 3.04 -3.56
CA SER A 80 -2.99 4.38 -4.13
C SER A 80 -2.93 4.34 -5.66
N THR A 81 -1.99 3.58 -6.23
CA THR A 81 -1.83 3.46 -7.68
C THR A 81 -3.00 2.70 -8.30
N VAL A 82 -3.46 1.60 -7.68
CA VAL A 82 -4.60 0.80 -8.15
C VAL A 82 -5.87 1.64 -8.21
N ASN A 83 -6.18 2.38 -7.12
CA ASN A 83 -7.37 3.24 -7.10
C ASN A 83 -7.22 4.41 -8.06
N LEU A 84 -6.03 5.03 -8.13
CA LEU A 84 -5.79 6.14 -9.03
C LEU A 84 -5.96 5.75 -10.51
N ILE A 85 -5.45 4.59 -10.93
CA ILE A 85 -5.68 4.08 -12.28
C ILE A 85 -7.18 3.87 -12.51
N SER A 86 -7.87 3.23 -11.58
CA SER A 86 -9.31 2.99 -11.69
C SER A 86 -10.11 4.28 -11.75
N ASP A 87 -9.81 5.28 -10.91
CA ASP A 87 -10.48 6.59 -10.90
C ASP A 87 -10.28 7.33 -12.25
N ILE A 88 -9.06 7.34 -12.77
CA ILE A 88 -8.76 7.98 -14.05
C ILE A 88 -9.49 7.28 -15.20
N LEU A 89 -9.46 5.95 -15.26
CA LEU A 89 -10.14 5.19 -16.31
C LEU A 89 -11.67 5.36 -16.25
N ASN A 90 -12.26 5.26 -15.05
CA ASN A 90 -13.69 5.47 -14.87
C ASN A 90 -14.13 6.90 -15.22
N SER A 91 -13.33 7.92 -14.92
CA SER A 91 -13.63 9.30 -15.29
C SER A 91 -13.55 9.55 -16.79
N ASN A 92 -12.91 8.64 -17.55
CA ASN A 92 -12.84 8.63 -19.00
C ASN A 92 -13.74 7.55 -19.62
N HIS A 93 -14.79 7.12 -18.93
CA HIS A 93 -15.80 6.17 -19.39
C HIS A 93 -15.28 4.76 -19.71
N ILE A 94 -14.10 4.40 -19.21
CA ILE A 94 -13.57 3.03 -19.27
C ILE A 94 -13.89 2.34 -17.93
N LYS A 95 -14.90 1.47 -17.95
CA LYS A 95 -15.45 0.87 -16.74
C LYS A 95 -14.45 -0.06 -16.07
N THR A 96 -14.00 0.30 -14.88
CA THR A 96 -12.87 -0.35 -14.22
C THR A 96 -13.15 -0.62 -12.73
N LEU A 97 -12.75 -1.80 -12.26
CA LEU A 97 -12.82 -2.17 -10.85
C LEU A 97 -11.40 -2.29 -10.26
N ALA A 98 -11.17 -1.59 -9.16
CA ALA A 98 -9.98 -1.76 -8.31
C ALA A 98 -10.24 -2.85 -7.26
N CYS A 99 -9.49 -3.96 -7.29
CA CYS A 99 -9.72 -5.09 -6.38
C CYS A 99 -8.43 -5.86 -6.02
N GLY A 100 -8.54 -6.89 -5.20
CA GLY A 100 -7.45 -7.73 -4.75
C GLY A 100 -7.01 -7.42 -3.32
N ASN A 101 -5.71 -7.27 -3.09
CA ASN A 101 -5.16 -7.03 -1.75
C ASN A 101 -5.57 -5.66 -1.13
N ASN A 102 -6.32 -4.85 -1.83
CA ASN A 102 -6.90 -3.60 -1.33
C ASN A 102 -8.18 -3.79 -0.48
N GLY A 103 -8.59 -5.03 -0.23
CA GLY A 103 -9.77 -5.38 0.56
C GLY A 103 -11.06 -5.57 -0.24
N VAL A 104 -11.03 -5.35 -1.55
CA VAL A 104 -12.15 -5.63 -2.46
C VAL A 104 -11.94 -7.00 -3.10
N SER A 105 -12.89 -7.92 -2.94
CA SER A 105 -12.82 -9.26 -3.53
C SER A 105 -12.67 -9.18 -5.05
N VAL A 106 -11.79 -10.01 -5.61
CA VAL A 106 -11.62 -10.13 -7.07
C VAL A 106 -12.90 -10.64 -7.76
N PHE A 107 -13.70 -11.44 -7.07
CA PHE A 107 -14.97 -11.98 -7.59
C PHE A 107 -16.06 -10.89 -7.75
N LYS A 108 -15.91 -9.73 -7.11
CA LYS A 108 -16.80 -8.60 -7.37
C LYS A 108 -16.78 -8.14 -8.83
N SER A 109 -15.73 -8.47 -9.56
CA SER A 109 -15.64 -8.23 -11.02
C SER A 109 -16.62 -9.06 -11.86
N LEU A 110 -17.27 -10.07 -11.26
CA LEU A 110 -18.30 -10.89 -11.93
C LEU A 110 -19.72 -10.31 -11.80
N GLU A 111 -19.91 -9.30 -10.94
CA GLU A 111 -21.21 -8.67 -10.70
C GLU A 111 -21.63 -7.70 -11.82
N ASP A 112 -20.67 -7.29 -12.66
CA ASP A 112 -20.91 -6.30 -13.70
C ASP A 112 -19.93 -6.48 -14.89
N ASN A 113 -20.21 -5.80 -16.02
CA ASN A 113 -19.34 -5.81 -17.18
C ASN A 113 -18.25 -4.72 -17.03
N TYR A 114 -17.04 -5.13 -16.74
CA TYR A 114 -15.87 -4.25 -16.66
C TYR A 114 -14.98 -4.41 -17.90
N ASP A 115 -14.44 -3.30 -18.41
CA ASP A 115 -13.43 -3.30 -19.47
C ASP A 115 -12.08 -3.78 -18.96
N PHE A 116 -11.74 -3.36 -17.71
CA PHE A 116 -10.52 -3.74 -17.01
C PHE A 116 -10.79 -4.00 -15.53
N ILE A 117 -9.97 -4.87 -14.95
CA ILE A 117 -9.78 -4.95 -13.50
C ILE A 117 -8.36 -4.54 -13.15
N VAL A 118 -8.21 -3.67 -12.15
CA VAL A 118 -6.91 -3.25 -11.63
C VAL A 118 -6.66 -4.00 -10.34
N LEU A 119 -5.75 -4.97 -10.40
CA LEU A 119 -5.46 -5.90 -9.31
C LEU A 119 -4.29 -5.40 -8.45
N GLU A 120 -4.57 -5.13 -7.18
CA GLU A 120 -3.51 -5.04 -6.18
C GLU A 120 -3.04 -6.45 -5.82
N ILE A 121 -1.75 -6.74 -6.04
CA ILE A 121 -1.19 -8.06 -5.74
C ILE A 121 -0.02 -7.93 -4.75
N SER A 122 -0.17 -8.59 -3.60
CA SER A 122 0.88 -8.69 -2.58
C SER A 122 1.95 -9.73 -2.97
N SER A 123 3.11 -9.68 -2.30
CA SER A 123 4.14 -10.72 -2.45
C SER A 123 3.64 -12.08 -1.95
N TYR A 124 2.76 -12.09 -0.95
CA TYR A 124 2.18 -13.33 -0.40
C TYR A 124 1.27 -14.02 -1.41
N GLN A 125 0.47 -13.26 -2.19
CA GLN A 125 -0.32 -13.81 -3.29
C GLN A 125 0.60 -14.34 -4.41
N LEU A 126 1.61 -13.56 -4.82
CA LEU A 126 2.58 -13.97 -5.86
C LEU A 126 3.41 -15.19 -5.47
N GLU A 127 3.54 -15.48 -4.20
CA GLU A 127 4.21 -16.71 -3.73
C GLU A 127 3.48 -17.96 -4.19
N TYR A 128 2.14 -17.96 -4.20
CA TYR A 128 1.29 -19.10 -4.56
C TYR A 128 0.87 -19.11 -6.03
N ILE A 129 0.77 -17.95 -6.66
CA ILE A 129 0.36 -17.84 -8.06
C ILE A 129 1.39 -18.57 -8.96
N LYS A 130 0.89 -19.53 -9.76
CA LYS A 130 1.66 -20.28 -10.75
C LYS A 130 1.53 -19.70 -12.15
N LYS A 131 0.33 -19.22 -12.50
CA LYS A 131 0.01 -18.68 -13.83
C LYS A 131 -0.78 -17.39 -13.69
N LEU A 132 -0.12 -16.26 -13.84
CA LEU A 132 -0.76 -14.95 -13.87
C LEU A 132 -0.74 -14.44 -15.31
N LYS A 133 -1.91 -14.14 -15.87
CA LYS A 133 -2.01 -13.45 -17.17
C LYS A 133 -2.39 -12.01 -16.93
N SER A 134 -1.68 -11.08 -17.54
CA SER A 134 -2.01 -9.67 -17.42
C SER A 134 -1.84 -8.93 -18.74
N HIS A 135 -2.71 -7.96 -18.98
CA HIS A 135 -2.52 -7.02 -20.08
C HIS A 135 -1.35 -6.08 -19.75
N ILE A 136 -1.31 -5.57 -18.52
CA ILE A 136 -0.23 -4.71 -18.03
C ILE A 136 0.16 -5.18 -16.63
N SER A 137 1.46 -5.29 -16.36
CA SER A 137 1.98 -5.52 -15.01
C SER A 137 2.96 -4.42 -14.60
N VAL A 138 2.87 -4.00 -13.33
CA VAL A 138 3.66 -2.90 -12.77
C VAL A 138 4.36 -3.30 -11.49
N ILE A 139 5.66 -2.99 -11.38
CA ILE A 139 6.39 -3.00 -10.11
C ILE A 139 6.74 -1.56 -9.74
N LEU A 140 6.12 -1.07 -8.64
CA LEU A 140 6.25 0.34 -8.22
C LEU A 140 7.58 0.63 -7.56
N ASN A 141 7.96 -0.17 -6.59
CA ASN A 141 9.17 0.01 -5.80
C ASN A 141 9.48 -1.26 -5.00
N LEU A 142 10.70 -1.31 -4.49
CA LEU A 142 11.18 -2.38 -3.63
C LEU A 142 11.99 -1.77 -2.50
N SER A 143 11.57 -2.01 -1.29
CA SER A 143 12.29 -1.70 -0.08
C SER A 143 12.15 -2.86 0.92
N THR A 144 12.92 -2.82 1.98
CA THR A 144 12.93 -3.88 2.98
C THR A 144 11.60 -3.98 3.70
N ASP A 145 10.89 -5.09 3.47
CA ASP A 145 9.65 -5.42 4.15
C ASP A 145 9.43 -6.94 4.11
N HIS A 146 8.60 -7.47 5.00
CA HIS A 146 8.18 -8.88 5.02
C HIS A 146 9.33 -9.91 5.04
N LEU A 147 10.48 -9.57 5.64
CA LEU A 147 11.63 -10.49 5.72
C LEU A 147 11.35 -11.70 6.62
N GLU A 148 10.42 -11.59 7.57
CA GLU A 148 9.92 -12.71 8.37
C GLU A 148 9.28 -13.81 7.52
N ARG A 149 8.77 -13.45 6.33
CA ARG A 149 8.17 -14.39 5.36
C ARG A 149 9.15 -14.81 4.27
N HIS A 150 9.84 -13.84 3.68
CA HIS A 150 10.69 -14.05 2.50
C HIS A 150 12.16 -14.31 2.85
N GLU A 151 12.56 -14.24 4.12
CA GLU A 151 13.90 -14.44 4.66
C GLU A 151 14.95 -13.45 4.13
N THR A 152 14.98 -13.16 2.83
CA THR A 152 15.94 -12.24 2.21
C THR A 152 15.28 -11.27 1.24
N LEU A 153 15.85 -10.07 1.09
CA LEU A 153 15.39 -9.08 0.12
C LEU A 153 15.40 -9.64 -1.32
N LYS A 154 16.37 -10.47 -1.65
CA LYS A 154 16.48 -11.13 -2.97
C LYS A 154 15.30 -12.07 -3.23
N LYS A 155 14.92 -12.90 -2.24
CA LYS A 155 13.73 -13.78 -2.36
C LYS A 155 12.45 -12.97 -2.49
N TYR A 156 12.29 -11.92 -1.67
CA TYR A 156 11.16 -11.00 -1.74
C TYR A 156 11.03 -10.38 -3.13
N PHE A 157 12.14 -9.89 -3.67
CA PHE A 157 12.20 -9.32 -5.01
C PHE A 157 11.84 -10.31 -6.11
N ASN A 158 12.48 -11.49 -6.10
CA ASN A 158 12.20 -12.55 -7.08
C ASN A 158 10.74 -12.99 -7.05
N THR A 159 10.11 -13.00 -5.87
CA THR A 159 8.67 -13.28 -5.76
C THR A 159 7.84 -12.22 -6.46
N LYS A 160 8.17 -10.93 -6.31
CA LYS A 160 7.44 -9.86 -7.00
C LYS A 160 7.66 -9.86 -8.51
N LEU A 161 8.83 -10.28 -8.99
CA LEU A 161 9.11 -10.38 -10.43
C LEU A 161 8.19 -11.34 -11.17
N LYS A 162 7.61 -12.34 -10.49
CA LYS A 162 6.62 -13.25 -11.08
C LYS A 162 5.41 -12.54 -11.70
N ILE A 163 5.12 -11.31 -11.28
CA ILE A 163 4.05 -10.51 -11.88
C ILE A 163 4.26 -10.28 -13.38
N PHE A 164 5.50 -10.42 -13.87
CA PHE A 164 5.88 -10.22 -15.25
C PHE A 164 5.86 -11.48 -16.13
N ASP A 165 5.65 -12.68 -15.55
CA ASP A 165 5.87 -13.93 -16.28
C ASP A 165 5.03 -14.04 -17.56
N ASN A 166 3.75 -13.66 -17.52
CA ASN A 166 2.85 -13.66 -18.70
C ASN A 166 2.22 -12.28 -18.93
N ALA A 167 2.94 -11.21 -18.64
CA ALA A 167 2.49 -9.85 -18.88
C ALA A 167 2.72 -9.45 -20.35
N LYS A 168 1.69 -8.90 -20.99
CA LYS A 168 1.82 -8.36 -22.36
C LYS A 168 2.68 -7.09 -22.36
N HIS A 169 2.46 -6.21 -21.35
CA HIS A 169 3.24 -5.01 -21.15
C HIS A 169 3.81 -4.98 -19.72
N LYS A 170 5.10 -4.63 -19.61
CA LYS A 170 5.84 -4.59 -18.35
C LYS A 170 6.23 -3.16 -18.03
N ILE A 171 5.89 -2.68 -16.84
CA ILE A 171 6.20 -1.34 -16.36
C ILE A 171 6.97 -1.44 -15.06
N ILE A 172 8.07 -0.71 -14.94
CA ILE A 172 8.95 -0.81 -13.80
C ILE A 172 9.54 0.55 -13.42
N ASN A 173 9.70 0.78 -12.13
CA ASN A 173 10.42 1.94 -11.64
C ASN A 173 11.88 1.92 -12.14
N ASN A 174 12.34 3.01 -12.73
CA ASN A 174 13.66 3.13 -13.32
C ASN A 174 14.81 2.98 -12.30
N ASN A 175 14.54 3.19 -11.01
CA ASN A 175 15.52 3.05 -9.93
C ASN A 175 15.75 1.58 -9.51
N LEU A 176 15.02 0.62 -10.10
CA LEU A 176 15.18 -0.80 -9.84
C LEU A 176 16.14 -1.41 -10.87
N GLU A 177 17.20 -2.07 -10.39
CA GLU A 177 18.29 -2.64 -11.23
C GLU A 177 17.84 -3.73 -12.21
N CYS A 178 16.63 -4.20 -12.10
CA CYS A 178 16.17 -5.48 -12.66
C CYS A 178 15.36 -5.36 -13.92
N SER A 179 15.43 -4.50 -14.79
CA SER A 179 14.91 -4.77 -16.13
C SER A 179 15.37 -3.79 -17.19
N LYS A 180 16.08 -4.34 -18.14
CA LYS A 180 16.47 -3.63 -19.35
C LYS A 180 15.41 -3.68 -20.45
N LYS A 181 14.24 -4.32 -20.22
CA LYS A 181 13.17 -4.52 -21.21
C LYS A 181 11.81 -4.18 -20.60
N GLY A 182 11.30 -3.00 -20.89
CA GLY A 182 9.99 -2.53 -20.43
C GLY A 182 9.89 -1.02 -20.42
N ILE A 183 8.68 -0.54 -20.16
CA ILE A 183 8.43 0.88 -19.93
C ILE A 183 8.94 1.21 -18.53
N THR A 184 9.70 2.29 -18.41
CA THR A 184 10.19 2.77 -17.11
C THR A 184 9.51 4.08 -16.74
N PHE A 185 9.28 4.27 -15.45
CA PHE A 185 8.83 5.53 -14.87
C PHE A 185 9.75 5.99 -13.75
N ASP A 186 9.81 7.31 -13.53
CA ASP A 186 10.67 7.92 -12.51
C ASP A 186 10.17 9.33 -12.16
N VAL A 187 10.69 9.88 -11.08
CA VAL A 187 10.52 11.28 -10.69
C VAL A 187 11.88 11.89 -10.38
N LYS A 188 12.33 12.82 -11.22
CA LYS A 188 13.62 13.52 -11.10
C LYS A 188 13.41 15.02 -11.25
N ASN A 189 14.20 15.80 -10.49
CA ASN A 189 14.19 17.27 -10.61
C ASN A 189 12.76 17.89 -10.62
N ASN A 190 11.89 17.38 -9.74
CA ASN A 190 10.49 17.77 -9.65
C ASN A 190 9.62 17.48 -10.89
N SER A 191 10.08 16.62 -11.78
CA SER A 191 9.36 16.26 -13.00
C SER A 191 9.10 14.76 -13.07
N ILE A 192 7.96 14.40 -13.67
CA ILE A 192 7.55 13.04 -13.94
C ILE A 192 8.13 12.59 -15.28
N TYR A 193 8.72 11.40 -15.29
CA TYR A 193 9.31 10.79 -16.48
C TYR A 193 8.66 9.44 -16.75
N VAL A 194 8.28 9.20 -18.00
CA VAL A 194 7.89 7.90 -18.50
C VAL A 194 8.71 7.64 -19.77
N ASN A 195 9.44 6.55 -19.82
CA ASN A 195 10.32 6.21 -20.93
C ASN A 195 10.01 4.81 -21.42
N ASN A 196 9.76 4.69 -22.70
CA ASN A 196 9.59 3.40 -23.38
C ASN A 196 10.91 3.01 -24.09
N ARG A 197 11.54 1.95 -23.61
CA ARG A 197 12.79 1.43 -24.21
C ARG A 197 12.57 0.22 -25.15
N SER A 198 11.35 -0.27 -25.32
CA SER A 198 11.13 -1.60 -25.89
C SER A 198 9.99 -1.74 -26.89
N ILE A 199 9.28 -0.68 -27.28
CA ILE A 199 8.18 -0.78 -28.24
C ILE A 199 8.46 0.13 -29.43
N GLU A 200 8.89 -0.49 -30.55
CA GLU A 200 9.32 0.21 -31.77
C GLU A 200 8.19 0.95 -32.52
N ASN A 201 6.90 0.76 -32.17
CA ASN A 201 5.74 1.30 -32.90
C ASN A 201 4.71 2.04 -32.06
N LEU A 202 4.94 2.32 -30.79
CA LEU A 202 4.12 3.25 -30.03
C LEU A 202 4.89 4.58 -29.97
N GLU A 203 4.32 5.63 -30.57
CA GLU A 203 4.78 7.01 -30.37
C GLU A 203 4.54 7.39 -28.91
N PHE A 204 5.39 6.87 -28.02
CA PHE A 204 5.50 7.35 -26.67
C PHE A 204 6.14 8.71 -26.75
N LYS A 205 5.35 9.76 -26.73
CA LYS A 205 5.87 11.10 -26.44
C LYS A 205 6.53 10.98 -25.09
N ASN A 206 7.84 11.25 -25.03
CA ASN A 206 8.58 11.38 -23.77
C ASN A 206 7.85 12.43 -22.94
N TYR A 207 7.07 12.02 -21.93
CA TYR A 207 6.39 12.94 -21.03
C TYR A 207 7.43 13.51 -20.05
N ASN A 208 8.21 14.49 -20.50
CA ASN A 208 9.30 15.06 -19.71
C ASN A 208 8.87 16.25 -18.85
N PHE A 209 7.57 16.63 -18.77
CA PHE A 209 7.24 18.00 -18.38
C PHE A 209 6.05 18.21 -17.44
N ILE A 210 5.69 17.25 -16.60
CA ILE A 210 4.77 17.57 -15.51
C ILE A 210 5.59 17.84 -14.26
N SER A 211 5.75 19.12 -13.92
CA SER A 211 6.27 19.47 -12.59
C SER A 211 5.24 19.09 -11.54
N TYR A 212 5.61 18.23 -10.59
CA TYR A 212 4.70 17.91 -9.49
C TYR A 212 4.59 19.06 -8.46
N LYS A 213 5.35 20.13 -8.62
CA LYS A 213 5.20 21.38 -7.86
C LYS A 213 4.22 22.36 -8.53
N ASP A 214 3.67 22.02 -9.70
CA ASP A 214 2.66 22.85 -10.35
C ASP A 214 1.36 22.81 -9.57
N GLU A 215 0.94 23.92 -9.01
CA GLU A 215 -0.29 24.06 -8.21
C GLU A 215 -1.55 23.67 -8.99
N LYS A 216 -1.52 23.74 -10.34
CA LYS A 216 -2.60 23.32 -11.23
C LYS A 216 -2.99 21.85 -10.99
N TYR A 217 -2.03 20.99 -10.70
CA TYR A 217 -2.27 19.54 -10.59
C TYR A 217 -2.46 19.05 -9.16
N LYS A 218 -2.17 19.88 -8.14
CA LYS A 218 -2.33 19.55 -6.71
C LYS A 218 -1.75 18.20 -6.34
N ILE A 219 -0.51 17.93 -6.77
CA ILE A 219 0.20 16.68 -6.45
C ILE A 219 0.81 16.81 -5.06
N ASN A 220 0.42 15.93 -4.14
CA ASN A 220 0.85 15.96 -2.75
C ASN A 220 2.21 15.26 -2.54
N GLY A 221 3.28 15.94 -2.97
CA GLY A 221 4.63 15.50 -2.73
C GLY A 221 5.13 14.40 -3.70
N ARG A 222 6.38 14.02 -3.48
CA ARG A 222 7.14 13.15 -4.40
C ARG A 222 6.54 11.75 -4.53
N HIS A 223 6.00 11.18 -3.45
CA HIS A 223 5.42 9.83 -3.47
C HIS A 223 4.16 9.75 -4.34
N GLU A 224 3.29 10.78 -4.33
CA GLU A 224 2.12 10.83 -5.21
C GLU A 224 2.55 11.03 -6.67
N ALA A 225 3.61 11.83 -6.91
CA ALA A 225 4.20 11.97 -8.22
C ALA A 225 4.73 10.63 -8.77
N TYR A 226 5.35 9.78 -7.93
CA TYR A 226 5.74 8.42 -8.33
C TYR A 226 4.53 7.53 -8.68
N ASN A 227 3.48 7.57 -7.87
CA ASN A 227 2.26 6.82 -8.18
C ASN A 227 1.62 7.32 -9.48
N LEU A 228 1.56 8.64 -9.69
CA LEU A 228 1.05 9.24 -10.93
C LEU A 228 1.93 8.88 -12.14
N SER A 229 3.26 8.84 -12.01
CA SER A 229 4.14 8.45 -13.11
C SER A 229 3.89 7.01 -13.57
N ALA A 230 3.66 6.10 -12.61
CA ALA A 230 3.25 4.73 -12.92
C ALA A 230 1.87 4.68 -13.59
N CYS A 231 0.91 5.50 -13.12
CA CYS A 231 -0.41 5.62 -13.74
C CYS A 231 -0.32 6.14 -15.19
N ILE A 232 0.47 7.18 -15.44
CA ILE A 232 0.70 7.71 -16.79
C ILE A 232 1.24 6.61 -17.70
N ALA A 233 2.24 5.83 -17.23
CA ALA A 233 2.80 4.72 -18.00
C ALA A 233 1.76 3.65 -18.34
N VAL A 234 0.89 3.29 -17.40
CA VAL A 234 -0.20 2.32 -17.60
C VAL A 234 -1.23 2.84 -18.61
N ILE A 235 -1.74 4.04 -18.36
CA ILE A 235 -2.91 4.57 -19.08
C ILE A 235 -2.53 5.01 -20.49
N SER A 236 -1.29 5.45 -20.70
CA SER A 236 -0.77 5.73 -22.06
C SER A 236 -0.75 4.51 -22.97
N ILE A 237 -0.56 3.28 -22.42
CA ILE A 237 -0.68 2.03 -23.20
C ILE A 237 -2.12 1.82 -23.67
N LEU A 238 -3.09 2.34 -22.91
CA LEU A 238 -4.52 2.25 -23.25
C LEU A 238 -4.99 3.36 -24.19
N GLY A 239 -4.09 4.26 -24.62
CA GLY A 239 -4.33 5.27 -25.64
C GLY A 239 -4.91 6.60 -25.15
N LEU A 240 -5.02 6.83 -23.82
CA LEU A 240 -5.46 8.12 -23.30
C LEU A 240 -4.35 9.18 -23.40
N SER A 241 -4.76 10.40 -23.74
CA SER A 241 -3.89 11.58 -23.75
C SER A 241 -3.53 12.02 -22.32
N ILE A 242 -2.47 12.81 -22.21
CA ILE A 242 -2.05 13.37 -20.92
C ILE A 242 -3.13 14.27 -20.31
N ASP A 243 -3.86 15.01 -21.12
CA ASP A 243 -4.92 15.90 -20.63
C ASP A 243 -6.09 15.10 -20.03
N GLU A 244 -6.49 13.98 -20.64
CA GLU A 244 -7.49 13.06 -20.10
C GLU A 244 -7.01 12.43 -18.79
N ILE A 245 -5.74 12.02 -18.72
CA ILE A 245 -5.14 11.47 -17.50
C ILE A 245 -5.16 12.50 -16.38
N MET A 246 -4.73 13.76 -16.67
CA MET A 246 -4.68 14.82 -15.68
C MET A 246 -6.05 15.31 -15.25
N LEU A 247 -7.04 15.30 -16.15
CA LEU A 247 -8.44 15.59 -15.80
C LEU A 247 -8.98 14.52 -14.84
N GLY A 248 -8.75 13.24 -15.12
CA GLY A 248 -9.13 12.15 -14.23
C GLY A 248 -8.39 12.21 -12.88
N PHE A 249 -7.09 12.55 -12.89
CA PHE A 249 -6.32 12.76 -11.69
C PHE A 249 -6.90 13.87 -10.79
N SER A 250 -7.37 14.97 -11.38
CA SER A 250 -7.99 16.06 -10.62
C SER A 250 -9.29 15.67 -9.90
N LYS A 251 -9.97 14.63 -10.39
CA LYS A 251 -11.22 14.10 -9.84
C LYS A 251 -11.01 12.90 -8.91
N ARG A 252 -9.75 12.51 -8.64
CA ARG A 252 -9.43 11.32 -7.84
C ARG A 252 -10.00 11.35 -6.44
N SER A 253 -10.34 10.19 -5.94
CA SER A 253 -10.76 10.00 -4.56
C SER A 253 -9.59 10.20 -3.59
N HIS A 254 -9.84 10.85 -2.47
CA HIS A 254 -8.86 10.89 -1.38
C HIS A 254 -8.94 9.61 -0.55
N LEU A 255 -7.82 8.94 -0.40
CA LEU A 255 -7.73 7.72 0.40
C LEU A 255 -7.60 8.08 1.88
N SER A 256 -8.51 7.57 2.70
CA SER A 256 -8.41 7.68 4.15
C SER A 256 -7.10 7.09 4.67
N HIS A 257 -6.58 7.65 5.75
CA HIS A 257 -5.35 7.18 6.43
C HIS A 257 -4.06 7.26 5.62
N ARG A 258 -4.03 8.06 4.54
CA ARG A 258 -2.85 8.33 3.70
C ARG A 258 -2.65 9.82 3.55
N LEU A 259 -1.79 10.40 4.40
CA LEU A 259 -1.60 11.85 4.51
C LEU A 259 -2.94 12.62 4.53
N GLU A 260 -3.96 12.02 5.15
CA GLU A 260 -5.32 12.53 5.25
C GLU A 260 -5.34 13.75 6.18
N ARG A 261 -5.44 14.95 5.60
CA ARG A 261 -5.67 16.18 6.37
C ARG A 261 -7.14 16.21 6.78
N PHE A 262 -7.45 15.88 8.03
CA PHE A 262 -8.83 15.70 8.47
C PHE A 262 -9.33 16.77 9.45
N CYS A 263 -8.42 17.54 10.06
CA CYS A 263 -8.78 18.56 11.04
C CYS A 263 -7.74 19.69 11.05
N THR A 264 -8.20 20.92 11.23
CA THR A 264 -7.36 22.06 11.64
C THR A 264 -8.05 22.72 12.83
N TYR A 265 -7.37 22.84 13.93
CA TYR A 265 -7.88 23.43 15.16
C TYR A 265 -6.80 24.25 15.85
N ASP A 266 -7.13 25.47 16.26
CA ASP A 266 -6.22 26.42 16.93
C ASP A 266 -4.86 26.61 16.22
N GLY A 267 -4.88 26.68 14.87
CA GLY A 267 -3.69 26.82 14.04
C GLY A 267 -2.84 25.53 13.92
N VAL A 268 -3.28 24.40 14.48
CA VAL A 268 -2.65 23.09 14.34
C VAL A 268 -3.38 22.27 13.29
N THR A 269 -2.65 21.78 12.29
CA THR A 269 -3.18 20.86 11.28
C THR A 269 -2.90 19.42 11.68
N TYR A 270 -3.94 18.57 11.65
CA TYR A 270 -3.84 17.14 11.98
C TYR A 270 -3.90 16.30 10.71
N ILE A 271 -2.85 15.49 10.52
CA ILE A 271 -2.70 14.60 9.36
C ILE A 271 -2.66 13.15 9.84
N ASN A 272 -3.57 12.33 9.33
CA ASN A 272 -3.63 10.91 9.58
C ASN A 272 -2.96 10.13 8.44
N ASP A 273 -1.84 9.50 8.77
CA ASP A 273 -1.08 8.64 7.86
C ASP A 273 -0.88 7.23 8.48
N SER A 274 -1.92 6.74 9.16
CA SER A 274 -1.89 5.44 9.85
C SER A 274 -1.54 4.27 8.95
N LYS A 275 -1.68 4.39 7.63
CA LYS A 275 -1.27 3.40 6.64
C LYS A 275 0.24 3.24 6.52
N SER A 276 1.02 4.18 7.00
CA SER A 276 2.48 4.07 7.08
C SER A 276 2.89 3.04 8.14
N THR A 277 3.04 1.79 7.70
CA THR A 277 3.35 0.62 8.54
C THR A 277 4.83 0.20 8.48
N ASN A 278 5.66 0.97 7.79
CA ASN A 278 7.11 0.79 7.71
C ASN A 278 7.84 2.14 7.63
N SER A 279 9.15 2.12 7.88
CA SER A 279 9.99 3.33 7.94
C SER A 279 10.02 4.11 6.62
N ASP A 280 10.02 3.44 5.47
CA ASP A 280 10.04 4.10 4.16
C ASP A 280 8.76 4.89 3.90
N SER A 281 7.62 4.37 4.33
CA SER A 281 6.34 5.10 4.23
C SER A 281 6.36 6.38 5.05
N THR A 282 6.88 6.33 6.30
CA THR A 282 7.02 7.50 7.16
C THR A 282 8.05 8.49 6.60
N PHE A 283 9.15 8.00 6.00
CA PHE A 283 10.08 8.85 5.28
C PHE A 283 9.39 9.66 4.18
N ASN A 284 8.61 8.99 3.33
CA ASN A 284 7.87 9.65 2.26
C ASN A 284 6.82 10.62 2.79
N ALA A 285 6.17 10.31 3.90
CA ALA A 285 5.23 11.20 4.57
C ALA A 285 5.92 12.49 5.03
N LEU A 286 7.07 12.38 5.70
CA LEU A 286 7.88 13.52 6.14
C LEU A 286 8.37 14.38 4.97
N GLU A 287 8.76 13.74 3.85
CA GLU A 287 9.16 14.48 2.63
C GLU A 287 8.00 15.26 1.99
N SER A 288 6.75 14.87 2.26
CA SER A 288 5.55 15.46 1.68
C SER A 288 4.89 16.53 2.56
N VAL A 289 5.31 16.64 3.81
CA VAL A 289 4.77 17.62 4.77
C VAL A 289 5.79 18.72 4.98
N GLU A 290 5.32 19.96 4.91
CA GLU A 290 6.13 21.16 5.13
C GLU A 290 5.79 21.84 6.47
N GLY A 291 6.71 22.66 6.97
CA GLY A 291 6.55 23.46 8.18
C GLY A 291 7.04 22.77 9.45
N ASN A 292 6.51 23.22 10.61
CA ASN A 292 6.86 22.68 11.92
C ASN A 292 6.11 21.38 12.18
N ILE A 293 6.79 20.23 12.11
CA ILE A 293 6.17 18.93 12.27
C ILE A 293 6.31 18.42 13.69
N VAL A 294 5.20 17.99 14.28
CA VAL A 294 5.13 17.11 15.46
C VAL A 294 4.81 15.72 14.95
N LEU A 295 5.75 14.81 15.08
CA LEU A 295 5.63 13.46 14.54
C LEU A 295 5.22 12.47 15.60
N ILE A 296 4.16 11.70 15.37
CA ILE A 296 3.77 10.56 16.21
C ILE A 296 4.16 9.28 15.47
N MET A 297 5.04 8.46 16.10
CA MET A 297 5.53 7.18 15.56
C MET A 297 5.41 6.05 16.58
N GLY A 298 5.50 4.82 16.09
CA GLY A 298 5.55 3.60 16.89
C GLY A 298 4.30 2.72 16.74
N GLY A 299 4.32 1.60 17.46
CA GLY A 299 3.28 0.56 17.37
C GLY A 299 3.81 -0.79 17.80
N ASP A 300 3.65 -1.82 16.97
CA ASP A 300 4.03 -3.19 17.27
C ASP A 300 5.55 -3.38 17.36
N ASN A 301 5.96 -4.36 18.15
CA ASN A 301 7.37 -4.72 18.36
C ASN A 301 7.93 -5.49 17.14
N LYS A 302 7.94 -4.87 15.96
CA LYS A 302 8.67 -5.37 14.80
C LYS A 302 10.09 -4.81 14.79
N LYS A 303 11.08 -5.70 14.70
CA LYS A 303 12.50 -5.34 14.59
C LYS A 303 12.83 -4.90 13.15
N ILE A 304 12.32 -3.72 12.75
CA ILE A 304 12.67 -3.08 11.48
C ILE A 304 13.69 -1.97 11.72
N SER A 305 14.45 -1.60 10.72
CA SER A 305 15.41 -0.50 10.82
C SER A 305 14.72 0.85 10.63
N TYR A 306 15.00 1.79 11.53
CA TYR A 306 14.53 3.18 11.46
C TYR A 306 15.66 4.17 11.14
N ASN A 307 16.90 3.68 10.93
CA ASN A 307 18.09 4.52 10.75
C ASN A 307 17.95 5.50 9.58
N ALA A 308 17.26 5.11 8.50
CA ALA A 308 17.06 5.97 7.33
C ALA A 308 16.24 7.24 7.66
N LEU A 309 15.43 7.23 8.72
CA LEU A 309 14.62 8.36 9.12
C LEU A 309 15.40 9.43 9.92
N LYS A 310 16.54 9.07 10.52
CA LYS A 310 17.27 9.93 11.47
C LYS A 310 17.53 11.34 10.92
N ASN A 311 18.10 11.44 9.74
CA ASN A 311 18.44 12.74 9.13
C ASN A 311 17.19 13.56 8.81
N THR A 312 16.16 12.94 8.24
CA THR A 312 14.92 13.62 7.91
C THR A 312 14.18 14.11 9.14
N ILE A 313 14.15 13.30 10.22
CA ILE A 313 13.56 13.70 11.50
C ILE A 313 14.33 14.88 12.08
N ASN A 314 15.66 14.82 12.17
CA ASN A 314 16.46 15.95 12.69
C ASN A 314 16.27 17.25 11.93
N ASN A 315 16.01 17.18 10.63
CA ASN A 315 15.87 18.37 9.78
C ASN A 315 14.45 18.96 9.76
N LYS A 316 13.42 18.13 9.90
CA LYS A 316 12.04 18.54 9.67
C LYS A 316 11.14 18.50 10.89
N VAL A 317 11.46 17.65 11.88
CA VAL A 317 10.61 17.41 13.04
C VAL A 317 11.05 18.28 14.21
N LYS A 318 10.10 18.94 14.86
CA LYS A 318 10.35 19.76 16.06
C LYS A 318 10.15 18.97 17.35
N LEU A 319 9.21 18.03 17.33
CA LEU A 319 8.91 17.17 18.45
C LEU A 319 8.60 15.77 17.93
N LEU A 320 9.28 14.76 18.48
CA LEU A 320 9.02 13.36 18.20
C LEU A 320 8.28 12.73 19.38
N ILE A 321 7.12 12.14 19.13
CA ILE A 321 6.35 11.41 20.12
C ILE A 321 6.35 9.94 19.71
N LEU A 322 6.93 9.09 20.56
CA LEU A 322 7.02 7.64 20.34
C LEU A 322 6.01 6.91 21.20
N ILE A 323 5.21 6.04 20.59
CA ILE A 323 4.14 5.31 21.26
C ILE A 323 4.23 3.79 21.05
N GLY A 324 3.49 3.04 21.85
CA GLY A 324 3.33 1.60 21.69
C GLY A 324 4.50 0.76 22.19
N GLU A 325 4.48 -0.52 21.86
CA GLU A 325 5.43 -1.52 22.40
C GLU A 325 6.88 -1.28 21.97
N ASN A 326 7.08 -0.76 20.77
CA ASN A 326 8.42 -0.56 20.20
C ASN A 326 9.02 0.83 20.45
N ARG A 327 8.39 1.70 21.26
CA ARG A 327 8.85 3.09 21.49
C ARG A 327 10.31 3.21 21.90
N GLU A 328 10.76 2.37 22.84
CA GLU A 328 12.15 2.35 23.30
C GLU A 328 13.12 1.88 22.20
N TYR A 329 12.73 0.84 21.47
CA TYR A 329 13.53 0.32 20.37
C TYR A 329 13.69 1.37 19.26
N VAL A 330 12.60 2.06 18.89
CA VAL A 330 12.62 3.14 17.88
C VAL A 330 13.50 4.30 18.37
N ASN A 331 13.37 4.70 19.63
CA ASN A 331 14.18 5.77 20.21
C ASN A 331 15.68 5.45 20.15
N ASN A 332 16.06 4.23 20.53
CA ASN A 332 17.47 3.79 20.51
C ASN A 332 18.03 3.72 19.09
N GLN A 333 17.21 3.29 18.11
CA GLN A 333 17.60 3.24 16.70
C GLN A 333 17.78 4.64 16.10
N LEU A 334 16.86 5.53 16.37
CA LEU A 334 16.86 6.87 15.79
C LEU A 334 17.96 7.75 16.39
N SER A 335 18.13 7.75 17.73
CA SER A 335 19.10 8.60 18.45
C SER A 335 19.15 10.02 17.85
N VAL A 336 18.00 10.67 17.76
CA VAL A 336 17.84 12.01 17.16
C VAL A 336 18.22 13.12 18.15
N ASN A 337 18.55 14.31 17.61
CA ASN A 337 18.97 15.48 18.41
C ASN A 337 17.81 16.49 18.55
N ILE A 338 16.59 16.00 18.71
CA ILE A 338 15.38 16.81 18.89
C ILE A 338 14.62 16.35 20.13
N ASP A 339 13.73 17.19 20.63
CA ASP A 339 12.86 16.82 21.74
C ASP A 339 12.07 15.55 21.41
N THR A 340 12.22 14.56 22.28
CA THR A 340 11.58 13.24 22.10
C THR A 340 10.85 12.84 23.37
N ILE A 341 9.62 12.40 23.24
CA ILE A 341 8.74 11.99 24.32
C ILE A 341 8.27 10.55 24.08
N LEU A 342 8.39 9.72 25.09
CA LEU A 342 7.93 8.33 25.07
C LEU A 342 6.64 8.22 25.85
N LEU A 343 5.57 7.77 25.19
CA LEU A 343 4.25 7.59 25.79
C LEU A 343 3.74 6.17 25.51
N GLU A 344 2.77 5.70 26.27
CA GLU A 344 2.29 4.33 26.13
C GLU A 344 1.29 4.21 24.97
N THR A 345 0.35 5.13 24.90
CA THR A 345 -0.79 5.03 24.00
C THR A 345 -0.93 6.23 23.05
N LEU A 346 -1.70 6.03 22.00
CA LEU A 346 -2.08 7.11 21.10
C LEU A 346 -2.94 8.18 21.81
N LYS A 347 -3.72 7.76 22.82
CA LYS A 347 -4.48 8.69 23.66
C LYS A 347 -3.56 9.61 24.43
N ASP A 348 -2.55 9.08 25.12
CA ASP A 348 -1.58 9.88 25.88
C ASP A 348 -0.85 10.88 24.97
N ALA A 349 -0.49 10.46 23.76
CA ALA A 349 0.12 11.34 22.77
C ALA A 349 -0.82 12.48 22.37
N THR A 350 -2.10 12.18 22.17
CA THR A 350 -3.12 13.18 21.79
C THR A 350 -3.37 14.14 22.95
N ASP A 351 -3.49 13.64 24.18
CA ASP A 351 -3.69 14.45 25.39
C ASP A 351 -2.49 15.40 25.60
N TYR A 352 -1.26 14.89 25.43
CA TYR A 352 -0.05 15.70 25.50
C TYR A 352 -0.04 16.84 24.48
N ILE A 353 -0.40 16.53 23.23
CA ILE A 353 -0.47 17.49 22.13
C ILE A 353 -1.43 18.64 22.48
N PHE A 354 -2.63 18.33 22.91
CA PHE A 354 -3.63 19.34 23.27
C PHE A 354 -3.29 20.18 24.51
N ALA A 355 -2.51 19.61 25.44
CA ALA A 355 -2.07 20.34 26.64
C ALA A 355 -0.91 21.31 26.35
N ASN A 356 -0.02 20.97 25.42
CA ASN A 356 1.28 21.62 25.27
C ASN A 356 1.50 22.35 23.94
N LEU A 357 0.80 21.99 22.85
CA LEU A 357 0.99 22.63 21.55
C LEU A 357 0.05 23.83 21.37
N LYS A 358 0.62 24.94 20.92
CA LYS A 358 -0.11 26.15 20.58
C LYS A 358 0.37 26.63 19.20
N SER A 359 -0.55 26.66 18.24
CA SER A 359 -0.47 27.29 16.90
C SER A 359 0.72 26.92 15.97
N ASN A 360 0.47 27.06 14.67
CA ASN A 360 1.44 26.97 13.56
C ASN A 360 2.31 25.69 13.51
N CYS A 361 1.73 24.54 13.77
CA CYS A 361 2.40 23.26 13.54
C CYS A 361 1.49 22.23 12.86
N THR A 362 2.10 21.19 12.32
CA THR A 362 1.43 20.06 11.76
C THR A 362 1.68 18.83 12.62
N VAL A 363 0.63 18.24 13.18
CA VAL A 363 0.68 16.93 13.84
C VAL A 363 0.54 15.87 12.77
N LEU A 364 1.61 15.15 12.52
CA LEU A 364 1.66 14.04 11.57
C LEU A 364 1.65 12.72 12.33
N PHE A 365 0.56 11.98 12.23
CA PHE A 365 0.48 10.61 12.71
C PHE A 365 0.91 9.64 11.60
N SER A 366 2.20 9.29 11.57
CA SER A 366 2.80 8.36 10.60
C SER A 366 3.63 7.31 11.36
N PRO A 367 2.98 6.21 11.80
CA PRO A 367 3.53 5.30 12.81
C PRO A 367 4.83 4.60 12.43
N GLY A 368 5.07 4.33 11.15
CA GLY A 368 6.24 3.57 10.70
C GLY A 368 6.27 2.11 11.19
N SER A 369 5.18 1.65 11.80
CA SER A 369 5.04 0.34 12.44
C SER A 369 3.67 -0.25 12.20
N SER A 370 3.56 -1.58 12.21
CA SER A 370 2.28 -2.27 12.14
C SER A 370 1.39 -1.96 13.36
N SER A 371 0.11 -2.34 13.29
CA SER A 371 -0.92 -1.95 14.26
C SER A 371 -1.53 -3.11 15.03
N PHE A 372 -1.09 -4.35 14.76
CA PHE A 372 -1.83 -5.55 15.18
C PHE A 372 -1.77 -5.87 16.67
N SER A 373 -0.84 -5.28 17.43
CA SER A 373 -0.78 -5.48 18.89
C SER A 373 -1.96 -4.85 19.64
N LEU A 374 -2.41 -3.66 19.17
CA LEU A 374 -3.44 -2.87 19.86
C LEU A 374 -4.69 -2.63 19.01
N TYR A 375 -4.65 -2.86 17.70
CA TYR A 375 -5.71 -2.55 16.76
C TYR A 375 -5.95 -3.71 15.80
N LYS A 376 -7.17 -3.86 15.32
CA LYS A 376 -7.53 -4.88 14.31
C LYS A 376 -6.72 -4.69 13.01
N ASN A 377 -6.50 -3.45 12.61
CA ASN A 377 -5.78 -3.05 11.40
C ASN A 377 -5.39 -1.57 11.48
N PHE A 378 -4.73 -1.06 10.44
CA PHE A 378 -4.33 0.35 10.37
C PHE A 378 -5.53 1.30 10.24
N GLU A 379 -6.64 0.88 9.66
CA GLU A 379 -7.88 1.65 9.57
C GLU A 379 -8.44 1.90 10.97
N HIS A 380 -8.54 0.86 11.79
CA HIS A 380 -9.00 0.98 13.19
C HIS A 380 -8.10 1.94 13.98
N ARG A 381 -6.78 1.84 13.81
CA ARG A 381 -5.80 2.74 14.44
C ARG A 381 -5.97 4.19 13.96
N GLY A 382 -6.12 4.41 12.67
CA GLY A 382 -6.31 5.74 12.11
C GLY A 382 -7.66 6.37 12.47
N ASN A 383 -8.73 5.58 12.54
CA ASN A 383 -10.04 6.04 13.02
C ASN A 383 -9.98 6.41 14.50
N HIS A 384 -9.26 5.66 15.33
CA HIS A 384 -9.05 6.00 16.73
C HIS A 384 -8.36 7.37 16.88
N PHE A 385 -7.30 7.64 16.11
CA PHE A 385 -6.66 8.96 16.08
C PHE A 385 -7.64 10.08 15.74
N LYS A 386 -8.42 9.90 14.65
CA LYS A 386 -9.42 10.89 14.23
C LYS A 386 -10.48 11.12 15.32
N THR A 387 -10.92 10.07 15.99
CA THR A 387 -11.89 10.14 17.08
C THR A 387 -11.33 10.92 18.28
N LEU A 388 -10.10 10.63 18.71
CA LEU A 388 -9.46 11.34 19.83
C LEU A 388 -9.36 12.83 19.54
N VAL A 389 -8.89 13.23 18.38
CA VAL A 389 -8.79 14.64 17.97
C VAL A 389 -10.19 15.29 17.90
N SER A 390 -11.16 14.63 17.27
CA SER A 390 -12.51 15.18 17.10
C SER A 390 -13.26 15.36 18.42
N ASN A 391 -13.10 14.43 19.36
CA ASN A 391 -13.71 14.51 20.69
C ASN A 391 -13.16 15.69 21.48
N TYR A 392 -11.84 15.92 21.40
CA TYR A 392 -11.24 17.07 22.09
C TYR A 392 -11.74 18.40 21.50
N VAL A 393 -11.77 18.52 20.16
CA VAL A 393 -12.25 19.73 19.49
C VAL A 393 -13.71 20.01 19.85
N ARG A 394 -14.58 18.99 19.83
CA ARG A 394 -16.02 19.13 20.20
C ARG A 394 -16.23 19.47 21.67
N GLY A 395 -15.40 18.97 22.57
CA GLY A 395 -15.53 19.24 24.00
C GLY A 395 -15.11 20.66 24.41
N LYS A 396 -14.56 21.46 23.48
CA LYS A 396 -14.16 22.85 23.67
C LYS A 396 -14.98 23.87 22.84
N THR A 397 -15.81 23.38 21.92
CA THR A 397 -16.86 24.16 21.24
C THR A 397 -18.20 23.99 21.97
#